data_55b6a4f118e86a42045854ef9adf70af
#
_entry.id   55b6a4f118e86a42045854ef9adf70af
#
_cell.length_a   1.000
_cell.length_b   1.000
_cell.length_c   1.000
_cell.angle_alpha   90.00
_cell.angle_beta   90.00
_cell.angle_gamma   90.00
#
_symmetry.space_group_name_H-M   'P 1'
#
loop_
_entity.id
_entity.type
_entity.pdbx_description
1 polymer ?
#
loop_
_entity_poly.entity_id
_entity_poly.type
_entity_poly.pdbx_seq_one_letter_code
_entity_poly.pdbx_strand_id
1 'polypeptide(L)'
;MVTVVSGMTLTVPTGRSVGLLGRNGAGKSTVLRMVSGATRPTEGRIVTTGQVSWPVGFAGSFHPDLTGHQNCRFVARIYGVDTDELVDFVEDFAGLGPHFRMPIRTYSSGMRSRLAFGISMGIHFDVYLVDEITAVGDAAFRERSDALFKARLQSAGALICSHALPQIRMLCDSGIVLEHGRAWYYDDVEDAIAHHVQAMAAA
;
A
#
# COMPACT_ATOMS: atom_id res chain seq x y z
N MET A 1 1.48 -17.10 21.97
CA MET A 1 1.42 -16.85 20.51
C MET A 1 0.01 -16.40 20.21
N VAL A 2 -0.17 -15.28 19.51
CA VAL A 2 -1.51 -14.77 19.19
C VAL A 2 -1.81 -15.18 17.74
N THR A 3 -2.93 -15.87 17.50
CA THR A 3 -3.39 -16.22 16.17
C THR A 3 -4.01 -14.99 15.52
N VAL A 4 -3.43 -14.52 14.43
CA VAL A 4 -3.90 -13.33 13.69
C VAL A 4 -4.98 -13.72 12.69
N VAL A 5 -4.74 -14.75 11.88
CA VAL A 5 -5.70 -15.34 10.93
C VAL A 5 -5.50 -16.84 10.92
N SER A 6 -6.57 -17.62 10.88
CA SER A 6 -6.55 -19.08 10.88
C SER A 6 -7.45 -19.65 9.79
N GLY A 7 -6.95 -20.68 9.10
CA GLY A 7 -7.74 -21.47 8.14
C GLY A 7 -8.25 -20.69 6.94
N MET A 8 -7.53 -19.64 6.52
CA MET A 8 -7.91 -18.81 5.38
C MET A 8 -7.41 -19.42 4.07
N THR A 9 -8.32 -19.69 3.14
CA THR A 9 -8.01 -19.96 1.74
C THR A 9 -8.81 -19.00 0.88
N LEU A 10 -8.13 -18.05 0.25
CA LEU A 10 -8.73 -17.01 -0.59
C LEU A 10 -7.98 -16.92 -1.92
N THR A 11 -8.73 -16.62 -2.97
CA THR A 11 -8.15 -16.22 -4.26
C THR A 11 -8.65 -14.82 -4.58
N VAL A 12 -7.72 -13.90 -4.78
CA VAL A 12 -8.03 -12.55 -5.23
C VAL A 12 -7.74 -12.48 -6.73
N PRO A 13 -8.73 -12.17 -7.57
CA PRO A 13 -8.52 -12.05 -9.00
C PRO A 13 -7.53 -10.92 -9.33
N THR A 14 -6.68 -11.14 -10.34
CA THR A 14 -5.75 -10.13 -10.84
C THR A 14 -6.52 -8.90 -11.38
N GLY A 15 -5.98 -7.71 -11.17
CA GLY A 15 -6.56 -6.46 -11.68
C GLY A 15 -7.76 -5.92 -10.87
N ARG A 16 -8.20 -6.61 -9.80
CA ARG A 16 -9.24 -6.09 -8.90
C ARG A 16 -8.64 -5.33 -7.73
N SER A 17 -9.34 -4.29 -7.31
CA SER A 17 -9.06 -3.58 -6.06
C SER A 17 -9.91 -4.15 -4.94
N VAL A 18 -9.26 -4.60 -3.86
CA VAL A 18 -9.89 -5.29 -2.73
C VAL A 18 -9.72 -4.49 -1.45
N GLY A 19 -10.82 -4.16 -0.80
CA GLY A 19 -10.83 -3.53 0.53
C GLY A 19 -10.54 -4.56 1.62
N LEU A 20 -9.56 -4.30 2.48
CA LEU A 20 -9.26 -5.12 3.66
C LEU A 20 -9.84 -4.44 4.89
N LEU A 21 -10.97 -4.96 5.37
CA LEU A 21 -11.75 -4.43 6.45
C LEU A 21 -11.55 -5.25 7.75
N GLY A 22 -11.79 -4.63 8.89
CA GLY A 22 -11.70 -5.29 10.19
C GLY A 22 -11.33 -4.28 11.28
N ARG A 23 -11.56 -4.65 12.53
CA ARG A 23 -11.26 -3.82 13.71
C ARG A 23 -9.77 -3.53 13.85
N ASN A 24 -9.45 -2.54 14.69
CA ASN A 24 -8.06 -2.33 15.09
C ASN A 24 -7.53 -3.60 15.79
N GLY A 25 -6.35 -4.05 15.37
CA GLY A 25 -5.77 -5.30 15.87
C GLY A 25 -6.29 -6.59 15.22
N ALA A 26 -7.23 -6.54 14.26
CA ALA A 26 -7.72 -7.72 13.55
C ALA A 26 -6.66 -8.41 12.65
N GLY A 27 -5.50 -7.78 12.46
CA GLY A 27 -4.40 -8.37 11.70
C GLY A 27 -4.23 -7.85 10.27
N LYS A 28 -4.92 -6.78 9.88
CA LYS A 28 -4.86 -6.19 8.54
C LYS A 28 -3.43 -5.93 8.06
N SER A 29 -2.65 -5.17 8.83
CA SER A 29 -1.24 -4.88 8.50
C SER A 29 -0.35 -6.14 8.50
N THR A 30 -0.70 -7.17 9.28
CA THR A 30 0.00 -8.47 9.24
C THR A 30 -0.28 -9.18 7.92
N VAL A 31 -1.54 -9.18 7.46
CA VAL A 31 -1.89 -9.74 6.14
C VAL A 31 -1.15 -9.00 5.02
N LEU A 32 -1.14 -7.65 5.04
CA LEU A 32 -0.38 -6.88 4.05
C LEU A 32 1.12 -7.23 4.05
N ARG A 33 1.74 -7.37 5.24
CA ARG A 33 3.14 -7.80 5.35
C ARG A 33 3.38 -9.21 4.81
N MET A 34 2.43 -10.11 5.00
CA MET A 34 2.53 -11.47 4.42
C MET A 34 2.40 -11.44 2.91
N VAL A 35 1.47 -10.64 2.36
CA VAL A 35 1.28 -10.51 0.91
C VAL A 35 2.49 -9.83 0.26
N SER A 36 3.11 -8.83 0.91
CA SER A 36 4.35 -8.22 0.43
C SER A 36 5.59 -9.11 0.54
N GLY A 37 5.48 -10.29 1.15
CA GLY A 37 6.63 -11.17 1.41
C GLY A 37 7.52 -10.75 2.59
N ALA A 38 7.22 -9.64 3.27
CA ALA A 38 8.01 -9.17 4.42
C ALA A 38 7.89 -10.08 5.65
N THR A 39 6.83 -10.88 5.74
CA THR A 39 6.61 -11.84 6.81
C THR A 39 6.08 -13.14 6.23
N ARG A 40 6.62 -14.27 6.65
CA ARG A 40 6.10 -15.59 6.24
C ARG A 40 4.91 -15.99 7.11
N PRO A 41 3.85 -16.61 6.54
CA PRO A 41 2.80 -17.22 7.35
C PRO A 41 3.40 -18.37 8.20
N THR A 42 2.82 -18.63 9.37
CA THR A 42 3.23 -19.72 10.24
C THR A 42 2.94 -21.08 9.59
N GLU A 43 1.83 -21.18 8.90
CA GLU A 43 1.39 -22.35 8.14
C GLU A 43 0.78 -21.91 6.81
N GLY A 44 0.77 -22.81 5.83
CA GLY A 44 0.26 -22.52 4.49
C GLY A 44 1.26 -21.71 3.64
N ARG A 45 0.74 -21.10 2.59
CA ARG A 45 1.55 -20.31 1.65
C ARG A 45 0.74 -19.19 1.02
N ILE A 46 1.41 -18.13 0.62
CA ILE A 46 0.87 -17.10 -0.28
C ILE A 46 1.50 -17.29 -1.64
N VAL A 47 0.68 -17.31 -2.67
CA VAL A 47 1.11 -17.39 -4.07
C VAL A 47 0.63 -16.13 -4.75
N THR A 48 1.54 -15.40 -5.38
CA THR A 48 1.26 -14.19 -6.15
C THR A 48 1.71 -14.39 -7.59
N THR A 49 0.95 -13.87 -8.53
CA THR A 49 1.33 -13.73 -9.93
C THR A 49 1.66 -12.26 -10.18
N GLY A 50 2.84 -12.00 -10.77
CA GLY A 50 3.32 -10.65 -10.99
C GLY A 50 4.01 -10.00 -9.79
N GLN A 51 4.32 -8.71 -9.93
CA GLN A 51 5.02 -7.91 -8.92
C GLN A 51 4.04 -7.26 -7.95
N VAL A 52 4.25 -7.51 -6.66
CA VAL A 52 3.48 -6.89 -5.56
C VAL A 52 4.32 -5.78 -4.94
N SER A 53 3.71 -4.62 -4.72
CA SER A 53 4.41 -3.51 -4.09
C SER A 53 4.65 -3.79 -2.59
N TRP A 54 5.58 -3.06 -1.99
CA TRP A 54 5.52 -2.81 -0.55
C TRP A 54 4.34 -1.87 -0.24
N PRO A 55 3.95 -1.68 1.03
CA PRO A 55 2.89 -0.71 1.36
C PRO A 55 3.23 0.69 0.83
N VAL A 56 2.34 1.24 0.00
CA VAL A 56 2.52 2.54 -0.66
C VAL A 56 2.79 3.63 0.37
N GLY A 57 3.80 4.46 0.13
CA GLY A 57 4.18 5.53 1.05
C GLY A 57 5.02 5.08 2.27
N PHE A 58 5.38 3.80 2.36
CA PHE A 58 6.20 3.30 3.46
C PHE A 58 7.65 3.79 3.35
N ALA A 59 8.02 4.73 4.22
CA ALA A 59 9.36 5.34 4.25
C ALA A 59 10.37 4.60 5.16
N GLY A 60 9.97 3.51 5.79
CA GLY A 60 10.79 2.82 6.80
C GLY A 60 11.97 2.03 6.24
N SER A 61 12.06 1.85 4.92
CA SER A 61 13.16 1.14 4.25
C SER A 61 14.28 2.06 3.76
N PHE A 62 14.14 3.37 3.91
CA PHE A 62 15.15 4.32 3.43
C PHE A 62 16.35 4.37 4.37
N HIS A 63 17.55 4.36 3.77
CA HIS A 63 18.77 4.56 4.55
C HIS A 63 18.90 6.04 4.91
N PRO A 64 18.99 6.40 6.20
CA PRO A 64 18.93 7.79 6.65
C PRO A 64 20.11 8.65 6.20
N ASP A 65 21.29 8.06 6.00
CA ASP A 65 22.49 8.76 5.58
C ASP A 65 22.63 8.92 4.07
N LEU A 66 21.82 8.18 3.29
CA LEU A 66 21.73 8.36 1.85
C LEU A 66 20.78 9.51 1.49
N THR A 67 21.06 10.18 0.38
CA THR A 67 20.16 11.21 -0.17
C THR A 67 18.87 10.59 -0.73
N GLY A 68 17.84 11.42 -0.97
CA GLY A 68 16.64 10.96 -1.67
C GLY A 68 16.95 10.36 -3.03
N HIS A 69 17.82 11.04 -3.80
CA HIS A 69 18.36 10.56 -5.08
C HIS A 69 19.02 9.17 -4.95
N GLN A 70 19.89 8.96 -3.96
CA GLN A 70 20.59 7.69 -3.78
C GLN A 70 19.64 6.57 -3.35
N ASN A 71 18.67 6.85 -2.46
CA ASN A 71 17.64 5.88 -2.08
C ASN A 71 16.77 5.50 -3.30
N CYS A 72 16.40 6.47 -4.14
CA CYS A 72 15.65 6.21 -5.37
C CYS A 72 16.42 5.27 -6.31
N ARG A 73 17.70 5.56 -6.58
CA ARG A 73 18.58 4.70 -7.39
C ARG A 73 18.74 3.28 -6.81
N PHE A 74 18.83 3.18 -5.49
CA PHE A 74 18.92 1.90 -4.80
C PHE A 74 17.65 1.06 -5.03
N VAL A 75 16.47 1.67 -4.85
CA VAL A 75 15.19 0.99 -5.07
C VAL A 75 15.01 0.60 -6.53
N ALA A 76 15.35 1.47 -7.49
CA ALA A 76 15.30 1.15 -8.91
C ALA A 76 16.07 -0.13 -9.25
N ARG A 77 17.28 -0.26 -8.70
CA ARG A 77 18.12 -1.47 -8.91
C ARG A 77 17.54 -2.73 -8.29
N ILE A 78 16.91 -2.63 -7.10
CA ILE A 78 16.27 -3.79 -6.46
C ILE A 78 15.11 -4.30 -7.33
N TYR A 79 14.32 -3.39 -7.91
CA TYR A 79 13.15 -3.75 -8.70
C TYR A 79 13.42 -3.93 -10.19
N GLY A 80 14.68 -3.70 -10.63
CA GLY A 80 15.10 -3.89 -12.01
C GLY A 80 14.46 -2.92 -13.01
N VAL A 81 14.04 -1.74 -12.52
CA VAL A 81 13.49 -0.66 -13.36
C VAL A 81 14.60 0.29 -13.82
N ASP A 82 14.34 1.05 -14.90
CA ASP A 82 15.29 2.06 -15.34
C ASP A 82 15.55 3.09 -14.24
N THR A 83 16.83 3.24 -13.92
CA THR A 83 17.26 4.03 -12.77
C THR A 83 17.07 5.52 -13.00
N ASP A 84 17.38 5.99 -14.20
CA ASP A 84 17.35 7.41 -14.52
C ASP A 84 15.90 7.87 -14.75
N GLU A 85 15.07 7.07 -15.42
CA GLU A 85 13.63 7.31 -15.52
C GLU A 85 12.96 7.42 -14.15
N LEU A 86 13.26 6.49 -13.22
CA LEU A 86 12.66 6.53 -11.90
C LEU A 86 13.12 7.76 -11.11
N VAL A 87 14.40 8.13 -11.20
CA VAL A 87 14.96 9.30 -10.52
C VAL A 87 14.29 10.56 -11.02
N ASP A 88 14.22 10.75 -12.34
CA ASP A 88 13.63 11.94 -12.98
C ASP A 88 12.15 12.08 -12.60
N PHE A 89 11.39 10.97 -12.67
CA PHE A 89 9.99 10.95 -12.25
C PHE A 89 9.83 11.36 -10.78
N VAL A 90 10.65 10.78 -9.89
CA VAL A 90 10.53 11.03 -8.44
C VAL A 90 10.99 12.45 -8.08
N GLU A 91 12.04 12.97 -8.70
CA GLU A 91 12.52 14.34 -8.48
C GLU A 91 11.44 15.36 -8.83
N ASP A 92 10.77 15.18 -9.99
CA ASP A 92 9.64 16.04 -10.40
C ASP A 92 8.41 15.85 -9.51
N PHE A 93 7.99 14.61 -9.32
CA PHE A 93 6.74 14.31 -8.59
C PHE A 93 6.81 14.71 -7.12
N ALA A 94 7.89 14.36 -6.41
CA ALA A 94 8.01 14.65 -4.98
C ALA A 94 8.20 16.14 -4.69
N GLY A 95 8.72 16.91 -5.66
CA GLY A 95 8.88 18.36 -5.56
C GLY A 95 9.75 18.79 -4.38
N LEU A 96 10.83 18.06 -4.11
CA LEU A 96 11.71 18.30 -2.96
C LEU A 96 12.80 19.34 -3.25
N GLY A 97 12.97 19.72 -4.51
CA GLY A 97 14.00 20.66 -4.94
C GLY A 97 15.40 20.23 -4.47
N PRO A 98 16.23 21.16 -3.97
CA PRO A 98 17.59 20.85 -3.55
C PRO A 98 17.69 19.76 -2.46
N HIS A 99 16.63 19.57 -1.66
CA HIS A 99 16.62 18.56 -0.60
C HIS A 99 16.69 17.13 -1.16
N PHE A 100 16.26 16.90 -2.41
CA PHE A 100 16.37 15.57 -3.03
C PHE A 100 17.82 15.04 -3.02
N ARG A 101 18.80 15.94 -3.00
CA ARG A 101 20.24 15.61 -2.93
C ARG A 101 20.84 15.73 -1.53
N MET A 102 19.99 15.89 -0.49
CA MET A 102 20.41 15.91 0.91
C MET A 102 20.07 14.57 1.60
N PRO A 103 20.80 14.19 2.67
CA PRO A 103 20.53 12.97 3.43
C PRO A 103 19.12 12.93 4.00
N ILE A 104 18.45 11.76 3.93
CA ILE A 104 17.06 11.58 4.40
C ILE A 104 16.86 11.92 5.87
N ARG A 105 17.89 11.74 6.71
CA ARG A 105 17.83 12.14 8.13
C ARG A 105 17.48 13.62 8.33
N THR A 106 17.72 14.47 7.33
CA THR A 106 17.40 15.92 7.37
C THR A 106 15.97 16.23 6.90
N TYR A 107 15.24 15.23 6.40
CA TYR A 107 13.90 15.43 5.86
C TYR A 107 12.85 15.55 6.97
N SER A 108 11.89 16.43 6.76
CA SER A 108 10.64 16.39 7.54
C SER A 108 9.85 15.09 7.26
N SER A 109 8.89 14.78 8.11
CA SER A 109 7.99 13.63 7.86
C SER A 109 7.28 13.76 6.51
N GLY A 110 6.77 14.95 6.18
CA GLY A 110 6.13 15.23 4.89
C GLY A 110 7.05 15.02 3.70
N MET A 111 8.30 15.44 3.76
CA MET A 111 9.30 15.22 2.71
C MET A 111 9.59 13.73 2.51
N ARG A 112 9.75 12.98 3.61
CA ARG A 112 9.94 11.52 3.54
C ARG A 112 8.75 10.82 2.90
N SER A 113 7.55 11.22 3.29
CA SER A 113 6.33 10.63 2.73
C SER A 113 6.14 10.97 1.25
N ARG A 114 6.46 12.19 0.81
CA ARG A 114 6.44 12.57 -0.62
C ARG A 114 7.42 11.72 -1.43
N LEU A 115 8.64 11.54 -0.93
CA LEU A 115 9.64 10.68 -1.57
C LEU A 115 9.15 9.23 -1.65
N ALA A 116 8.65 8.68 -0.54
CA ALA A 116 8.18 7.30 -0.46
C ALA A 116 7.01 7.03 -1.42
N PHE A 117 6.05 7.96 -1.48
CA PHE A 117 4.93 7.87 -2.40
C PHE A 117 5.41 7.97 -3.85
N GLY A 118 6.28 8.93 -4.17
CA GLY A 118 6.83 9.09 -5.51
C GLY A 118 7.56 7.83 -6.00
N ILE A 119 8.43 7.23 -5.17
CA ILE A 119 9.11 5.98 -5.53
C ILE A 119 8.10 4.84 -5.72
N SER A 120 7.10 4.71 -4.84
CA SER A 120 6.07 3.67 -4.97
C SER A 120 5.24 3.80 -6.25
N MET A 121 4.97 5.03 -6.68
CA MET A 121 4.19 5.29 -7.89
C MET A 121 5.03 5.30 -9.18
N GLY A 122 6.33 5.56 -9.08
CA GLY A 122 7.25 5.51 -10.22
C GLY A 122 7.52 4.09 -10.71
N ILE A 123 7.32 3.08 -9.87
CA ILE A 123 7.44 1.68 -10.23
C ILE A 123 6.06 1.12 -10.60
N HIS A 124 5.98 0.38 -11.70
CA HIS A 124 4.76 -0.31 -12.11
C HIS A 124 4.67 -1.66 -11.43
N PHE A 125 3.64 -1.84 -10.60
CA PHE A 125 3.32 -3.11 -9.95
C PHE A 125 2.02 -3.68 -10.52
N ASP A 126 1.89 -5.00 -10.49
CA ASP A 126 0.64 -5.68 -10.82
C ASP A 126 -0.39 -5.57 -9.67
N VAL A 127 0.10 -5.45 -8.43
CA VAL A 127 -0.73 -5.27 -7.22
C VAL A 127 -0.11 -4.22 -6.31
N TYR A 128 -0.86 -3.19 -5.98
CA TYR A 128 -0.48 -2.19 -4.98
C TYR A 128 -1.01 -2.55 -3.59
N LEU A 129 -0.15 -2.52 -2.59
CA LEU A 129 -0.54 -2.69 -1.18
C LEU A 129 -0.66 -1.31 -0.54
N VAL A 130 -1.77 -1.06 0.14
CA VAL A 130 -2.05 0.23 0.78
C VAL A 130 -2.45 -0.01 2.22
N ASP A 131 -1.62 0.45 3.15
CA ASP A 131 -1.91 0.44 4.59
C ASP A 131 -2.17 1.87 5.04
N GLU A 132 -3.43 2.25 5.04
CA GLU A 132 -3.92 3.62 5.23
C GLU A 132 -3.34 4.60 4.19
N ILE A 133 -4.18 5.06 3.27
CA ILE A 133 -3.80 6.17 2.39
C ILE A 133 -3.70 7.41 3.28
N THR A 134 -2.53 7.61 3.86
CA THR A 134 -2.25 8.84 4.58
C THR A 134 -2.25 9.97 3.57
N ALA A 135 -3.08 10.97 3.82
CA ALA A 135 -3.10 12.22 3.06
C ALA A 135 -1.75 12.92 3.24
N VAL A 136 -0.79 12.59 2.37
CA VAL A 136 0.58 13.08 2.44
C VAL A 136 0.69 14.45 1.79
N GLY A 137 1.39 15.36 2.44
CA GLY A 137 1.70 16.67 1.88
C GLY A 137 0.56 17.69 1.98
N ASP A 138 0.72 18.78 1.24
CA ASP A 138 -0.31 19.84 1.10
C ASP A 138 -1.44 19.42 0.16
N ALA A 139 -2.45 20.27 0.01
CA ALA A 139 -3.62 20.01 -0.80
C ALA A 139 -3.28 19.69 -2.27
N ALA A 140 -2.35 20.43 -2.85
CA ALA A 140 -1.92 20.25 -4.25
C ALA A 140 -1.19 18.91 -4.45
N PHE A 141 -0.33 18.53 -3.52
CA PHE A 141 0.34 17.23 -3.57
C PHE A 141 -0.63 16.06 -3.39
N ARG A 142 -1.62 16.21 -2.51
CA ARG A 142 -2.68 15.20 -2.32
C ARG A 142 -3.47 14.97 -3.59
N GLU A 143 -3.92 16.04 -4.25
CA GLU A 143 -4.67 15.95 -5.50
C GLU A 143 -3.87 15.24 -6.61
N ARG A 144 -2.59 15.59 -6.77
CA ARG A 144 -1.68 14.91 -7.72
C ARG A 144 -1.49 13.43 -7.37
N SER A 145 -1.34 13.12 -6.07
CA SER A 145 -1.16 11.76 -5.58
C SER A 145 -2.39 10.89 -5.81
N ASP A 146 -3.57 11.43 -5.53
CA ASP A 146 -4.85 10.73 -5.75
C ASP A 146 -5.09 10.48 -7.23
N ALA A 147 -4.82 11.45 -8.08
CA ALA A 147 -4.95 11.31 -9.53
C ALA A 147 -4.00 10.24 -10.09
N LEU A 148 -2.74 10.27 -9.68
CA LEU A 148 -1.74 9.29 -10.10
C LEU A 148 -2.07 7.88 -9.58
N PHE A 149 -2.48 7.74 -8.33
CA PHE A 149 -2.87 6.47 -7.76
C PHE A 149 -4.08 5.86 -8.49
N LYS A 150 -5.12 6.65 -8.75
CA LYS A 150 -6.27 6.23 -9.55
C LYS A 150 -5.88 5.77 -10.95
N ALA A 151 -4.95 6.48 -11.59
CA ALA A 151 -4.44 6.07 -12.91
C ALA A 151 -3.70 4.71 -12.84
N ARG A 152 -2.94 4.45 -11.79
CA ARG A 152 -2.29 3.14 -11.57
C ARG A 152 -3.29 2.01 -11.39
N LEU A 153 -4.38 2.24 -10.67
CA LEU A 153 -5.44 1.25 -10.44
C LEU A 153 -6.22 0.87 -11.71
N GLN A 154 -6.13 1.65 -12.79
CA GLN A 154 -6.75 1.29 -14.07
C GLN A 154 -6.07 0.09 -14.75
N SER A 155 -4.79 -0.16 -14.44
CA SER A 155 -3.99 -1.24 -15.05
C SER A 155 -3.47 -2.26 -14.05
N ALA A 156 -3.70 -2.05 -12.76
CA ALA A 156 -3.21 -2.90 -11.68
C ALA A 156 -4.31 -3.17 -10.65
N GLY A 157 -4.18 -4.24 -9.89
CA GLY A 157 -5.01 -4.48 -8.71
C GLY A 157 -4.47 -3.77 -7.47
N ALA A 158 -5.27 -3.75 -6.41
CA ALA A 158 -4.82 -3.28 -5.11
C ALA A 158 -5.41 -4.07 -3.94
N LEU A 159 -4.68 -4.13 -2.84
CA LEU A 159 -5.20 -4.52 -1.54
C LEU A 159 -5.12 -3.30 -0.62
N ILE A 160 -6.27 -2.73 -0.32
CA ILE A 160 -6.40 -1.43 0.35
C ILE A 160 -6.96 -1.60 1.76
N CYS A 161 -6.18 -1.20 2.76
CA CYS A 161 -6.61 -1.06 4.12
C CYS A 161 -6.89 0.42 4.41
N SER A 162 -8.12 0.77 4.80
CA SER A 162 -8.48 2.12 5.21
C SER A 162 -9.58 2.09 6.26
N HIS A 163 -9.53 3.05 7.19
CA HIS A 163 -10.63 3.29 8.13
C HIS A 163 -11.75 4.16 7.54
N ALA A 164 -11.49 4.80 6.40
CA ALA A 164 -12.47 5.63 5.71
C ALA A 164 -13.30 4.78 4.73
N LEU A 165 -14.47 4.31 5.16
CA LEU A 165 -15.38 3.53 4.31
C LEU A 165 -15.73 4.22 2.97
N PRO A 166 -15.91 5.55 2.89
CA PRO A 166 -16.11 6.21 1.59
C PRO A 166 -14.95 6.01 0.62
N GLN A 167 -13.72 5.93 1.12
CA GLN A 167 -12.54 5.67 0.29
C GLN A 167 -12.51 4.23 -0.21
N ILE A 168 -12.87 3.26 0.64
CA ILE A 168 -13.00 1.85 0.25
C ILE A 168 -14.06 1.70 -0.84
N ARG A 169 -15.24 2.32 -0.70
CA ARG A 169 -16.28 2.34 -1.75
C ARG A 169 -15.83 2.89 -3.08
N MET A 170 -15.01 3.94 -3.04
CA MET A 170 -14.55 4.62 -4.25
C MET A 170 -13.46 3.85 -5.01
N LEU A 171 -12.63 3.08 -4.28
CA LEU A 171 -11.41 2.50 -4.83
C LEU A 171 -11.46 0.98 -4.98
N CYS A 172 -12.41 0.30 -4.33
CA CYS A 172 -12.46 -1.16 -4.29
C CYS A 172 -13.72 -1.71 -4.95
N ASP A 173 -13.54 -2.83 -5.66
CA ASP A 173 -14.64 -3.57 -6.28
C ASP A 173 -15.20 -4.66 -5.35
N SER A 174 -14.35 -5.17 -4.47
CA SER A 174 -14.61 -6.31 -3.60
C SER A 174 -13.98 -6.09 -2.22
N GLY A 175 -14.26 -6.97 -1.27
CA GLY A 175 -13.74 -6.79 0.07
C GLY A 175 -13.42 -8.08 0.82
N ILE A 176 -12.48 -7.98 1.74
CA ILE A 176 -12.15 -9.01 2.72
C ILE A 176 -12.43 -8.44 4.10
N VAL A 177 -13.22 -9.13 4.91
CA VAL A 177 -13.45 -8.77 6.31
C VAL A 177 -12.66 -9.71 7.20
N LEU A 178 -11.78 -9.13 8.05
CA LEU A 178 -11.05 -9.87 9.08
C LEU A 178 -11.74 -9.68 10.44
N GLU A 179 -12.20 -10.79 11.01
CA GLU A 179 -12.87 -10.78 12.30
C GLU A 179 -12.55 -12.06 13.07
N HIS A 180 -12.23 -11.95 14.37
CA HIS A 180 -11.95 -13.10 15.27
C HIS A 180 -11.01 -14.16 14.68
N GLY A 181 -9.98 -13.72 13.95
CA GLY A 181 -9.00 -14.63 13.32
C GLY A 181 -9.49 -15.37 12.08
N ARG A 182 -10.65 -15.00 11.55
CA ARG A 182 -11.21 -15.53 10.30
C ARG A 182 -11.24 -14.44 9.24
N ALA A 183 -11.37 -14.84 7.97
CA ALA A 183 -11.52 -13.94 6.84
C ALA A 183 -12.68 -14.37 5.96
N TRP A 184 -13.47 -13.41 5.53
CA TRP A 184 -14.58 -13.58 4.59
C TRP A 184 -14.31 -12.71 3.36
N TYR A 185 -14.43 -13.29 2.19
CA TYR A 185 -14.32 -12.58 0.93
C TYR A 185 -15.72 -12.29 0.36
N TYR A 186 -15.89 -11.11 -0.17
CA TYR A 186 -17.09 -10.62 -0.83
C TYR A 186 -16.74 -10.09 -2.20
N ASP A 187 -17.47 -10.55 -3.23
CA ASP A 187 -17.30 -10.07 -4.61
C ASP A 187 -17.77 -8.63 -4.79
N ASP A 188 -18.67 -8.17 -3.93
CA ASP A 188 -19.15 -6.79 -3.84
C ASP A 188 -18.60 -6.12 -2.58
N VAL A 189 -18.02 -4.94 -2.74
CA VAL A 189 -17.47 -4.15 -1.63
C VAL A 189 -18.54 -3.71 -0.64
N GLU A 190 -19.78 -3.47 -1.09
CA GLU A 190 -20.89 -3.05 -0.20
C GLU A 190 -21.29 -4.17 0.76
N ASP A 191 -21.27 -5.43 0.31
CA ASP A 191 -21.52 -6.57 1.19
C ASP A 191 -20.44 -6.71 2.26
N ALA A 192 -19.17 -6.49 1.89
CA ALA A 192 -18.07 -6.48 2.84
C ALA A 192 -18.21 -5.34 3.87
N ILE A 193 -18.58 -4.15 3.42
CA ILE A 193 -18.83 -2.99 4.29
C ILE A 193 -20.01 -3.27 5.21
N ALA A 194 -21.10 -3.82 4.71
CA ALA A 194 -22.28 -4.17 5.52
C ALA A 194 -21.92 -5.14 6.64
N HIS A 195 -21.18 -6.21 6.32
CA HIS A 195 -20.65 -7.15 7.33
C HIS A 195 -19.77 -6.43 8.36
N HIS A 196 -18.81 -5.64 7.90
CA HIS A 196 -17.92 -4.91 8.81
C HIS A 196 -18.66 -3.97 9.75
N VAL A 197 -19.65 -3.23 9.27
CA VAL A 197 -20.47 -2.32 10.09
C VAL A 197 -21.29 -3.09 11.12
N GLN A 198 -21.89 -4.22 10.74
CA GLN A 198 -22.63 -5.09 11.68
C GLN A 198 -21.70 -5.65 12.77
N ALA A 199 -20.52 -6.12 12.40
CA ALA A 199 -19.51 -6.62 13.35
C ALA A 199 -19.02 -5.53 14.32
N MET A 200 -18.94 -4.28 13.85
CA MET A 200 -18.58 -3.14 14.71
C MET A 200 -19.69 -2.77 15.68
N ALA A 201 -20.96 -2.93 15.30
CA ALA A 201 -22.11 -2.61 16.14
C ALA A 201 -22.39 -3.68 17.22
N ALA A 202 -21.97 -4.94 16.97
CA ALA A 202 -22.20 -6.08 17.87
C ALA A 202 -21.16 -6.23 18.98
N ALA A 203 -20.19 -5.35 19.06
CA ALA A 203 -19.02 -5.41 19.94
C ALA A 203 -18.95 -4.26 20.94
#